data_0af1c38043f5ba948651317bf5684441
#
_entry.id   0af1c38043f5ba948651317bf5684441
#
_cell.length_a   1.000
_cell.length_b   1.000
_cell.length_c   1.000
_cell.angle_alpha   90.00
_cell.angle_beta   90.00
_cell.angle_gamma   90.00
#
_symmetry.space_group_name_H-M   'P 1'
#
loop_
_entity.id
_entity.type
_entity.pdbx_description
1 polymer ?
#
loop_
_entity_poly.entity_id
_entity_poly.type
_entity_poly.pdbx_seq_one_letter_code
_entity_poly.pdbx_strand_id
1 'polypeptide(L)'
;MLSVLRNGVYARLFCAQVVALAGTGLLTIALGLLAYDLAAGHAGAVLGTALTIKMLAYVGLAPVITALVARLPKKPVLITADLIRAAMALCLPFITETWQIYVVVFLLQAASATFTPAFQSLIPLILKDPRDYTYALSLSRLAYDMEALASPAAAALLLTLMSYNNLFIGTVAGFLISAAMVALTAVPRPGGSEGPQSSVWHRTTLGTRIFWRNRRLRSLLALNLAVSAPTALVLVNTVVYVRDVLLRPGSDLAIALACFGAGSMAVAFVAPGVLGRFGDRAVMLTGAALIPPALAGAAAVMFLASPDAGWWPLLGLWFVLGAATSAIITPSSRLLRAASSEGTLPYVFTAQFSLSHACYLLSYPVAGWVGAAAGLGWAAVSLTILAILGSAGAFLSWPRTADSGAGPVIEEQTVEQPAEQSGQRRR
;
A
#
# COMPACT_ATOMS: atom_id res chain seq x y z
N MET A 1 5.45 20.49 -6.08
CA MET A 1 4.43 19.53 -5.59
C MET A 1 3.37 20.21 -4.72
N LEU A 2 3.73 21.00 -3.71
CA LEU A 2 2.74 21.67 -2.83
C LEU A 2 1.93 22.77 -3.54
N SER A 3 2.33 23.21 -4.72
CA SER A 3 1.59 24.19 -5.54
C SER A 3 0.17 23.72 -5.87
N VAL A 4 -0.05 22.42 -6.05
CA VAL A 4 -1.38 21.85 -6.35
C VAL A 4 -2.38 22.01 -5.20
N LEU A 5 -1.92 22.15 -3.97
CA LEU A 5 -2.75 22.43 -2.79
C LEU A 5 -3.31 23.86 -2.77
N ARG A 6 -2.83 24.75 -3.65
CA ARG A 6 -3.42 26.09 -3.84
C ARG A 6 -4.81 26.00 -4.50
N ASN A 7 -5.08 24.91 -5.23
CA ASN A 7 -6.43 24.62 -5.71
C ASN A 7 -7.29 24.13 -4.54
N GLY A 8 -8.22 24.98 -4.06
CA GLY A 8 -9.03 24.70 -2.88
C GLY A 8 -9.93 23.46 -3.02
N VAL A 9 -10.35 23.09 -4.23
CA VAL A 9 -11.15 21.88 -4.48
C VAL A 9 -10.26 20.64 -4.30
N TYR A 10 -9.08 20.64 -4.91
CA TYR A 10 -8.12 19.53 -4.76
C TYR A 10 -7.63 19.41 -3.31
N ALA A 11 -7.30 20.52 -2.65
CA ALA A 11 -6.83 20.52 -1.28
C ALA A 11 -7.83 19.88 -0.32
N ARG A 12 -9.13 20.19 -0.45
CA ARG A 12 -10.18 19.57 0.39
C ARG A 12 -10.30 18.07 0.13
N LEU A 13 -10.28 17.64 -1.11
CA LEU A 13 -10.32 16.22 -1.47
C LEU A 13 -9.06 15.47 -1.00
N PHE A 14 -7.90 16.10 -1.10
CA PHE A 14 -6.65 15.53 -0.59
C PHE A 14 -6.65 15.42 0.95
N CYS A 15 -7.13 16.44 1.66
CA CYS A 15 -7.30 16.35 3.11
C CYS A 15 -8.31 15.25 3.50
N ALA A 16 -9.41 15.09 2.76
CA ALA A 16 -10.33 13.98 2.96
C ALA A 16 -9.63 12.63 2.82
N GLN A 17 -8.81 12.46 1.78
CA GLN A 17 -7.99 11.25 1.59
C GLN A 17 -7.03 11.00 2.75
N VAL A 18 -6.31 12.02 3.21
CA VAL A 18 -5.34 11.91 4.32
C VAL A 18 -6.04 11.49 5.61
N VAL A 19 -7.18 12.11 5.93
CA VAL A 19 -7.96 11.78 7.13
C VAL A 19 -8.51 10.35 7.05
N ALA A 20 -9.02 9.93 5.88
CA ALA A 20 -9.48 8.55 5.68
C ALA A 20 -8.33 7.54 5.82
N LEU A 21 -7.13 7.85 5.30
CA LEU A 21 -5.94 7.02 5.44
C LEU A 21 -5.51 6.90 6.90
N ALA A 22 -5.49 8.00 7.66
CA ALA A 22 -5.20 7.97 9.09
C ALA A 22 -6.16 7.03 9.85
N GLY A 23 -7.46 7.09 9.53
CA GLY A 23 -8.45 6.16 10.07
C GLY A 23 -8.14 4.70 9.70
N THR A 24 -7.72 4.44 8.46
CA THR A 24 -7.35 3.09 8.00
C THR A 24 -6.13 2.55 8.75
N GLY A 25 -5.16 3.40 9.04
CA GLY A 25 -3.98 3.01 9.82
C GLY A 25 -4.32 2.62 11.27
N LEU A 26 -5.17 3.40 11.94
CA LEU A 26 -5.67 3.06 13.28
C LEU A 26 -6.45 1.74 13.27
N LEU A 27 -7.28 1.52 12.24
CA LEU A 27 -8.02 0.28 12.04
C LEU A 27 -7.11 -0.94 11.99
N THR A 28 -5.98 -0.86 11.28
CA THR A 28 -5.06 -1.98 11.10
C THR A 28 -4.50 -2.47 12.44
N ILE A 29 -4.15 -1.54 13.33
CA ILE A 29 -3.63 -1.86 14.67
C ILE A 29 -4.73 -2.40 15.58
N ALA A 30 -5.90 -1.73 15.60
CA ALA A 30 -7.03 -2.17 16.40
C ALA A 30 -7.55 -3.55 15.98
N LEU A 31 -7.52 -3.86 14.68
CA LEU A 31 -7.88 -5.17 14.16
C LEU A 31 -6.94 -6.27 14.64
N GLY A 32 -5.64 -5.97 14.75
CA GLY A 32 -4.66 -6.91 15.31
C GLY A 32 -4.97 -7.27 16.76
N LEU A 33 -5.32 -6.27 17.58
CA LEU A 33 -5.68 -6.48 18.98
C LEU A 33 -7.03 -7.20 19.12
N LEU A 34 -8.03 -6.84 18.31
CA LEU A 34 -9.32 -7.55 18.28
C LEU A 34 -9.16 -9.02 17.88
N ALA A 35 -8.33 -9.31 16.86
CA ALA A 35 -8.05 -10.67 16.44
C ALA A 35 -7.38 -11.46 17.57
N TYR A 36 -6.51 -10.82 18.36
CA TYR A 36 -5.88 -11.43 19.51
C TYR A 36 -6.89 -11.73 20.63
N ASP A 37 -7.76 -10.79 20.97
CA ASP A 37 -8.77 -10.98 22.03
C ASP A 37 -9.75 -12.12 21.68
N LEU A 38 -10.07 -12.31 20.40
CA LEU A 38 -11.00 -13.37 19.95
C LEU A 38 -10.34 -14.74 19.74
N ALA A 39 -9.06 -14.78 19.39
CA ALA A 39 -8.41 -16.02 18.94
C ALA A 39 -7.10 -16.35 19.69
N ALA A 40 -6.65 -15.50 20.62
CA ALA A 40 -5.43 -15.68 21.42
C ALA A 40 -4.23 -16.18 20.56
N GLY A 41 -3.67 -17.34 20.85
CA GLY A 41 -2.54 -17.93 20.13
C GLY A 41 -2.79 -18.15 18.62
N HIS A 42 -4.04 -18.18 18.17
CA HIS A 42 -4.42 -18.26 16.74
C HIS A 42 -4.65 -16.88 16.08
N ALA A 43 -4.44 -15.79 16.81
CA ALA A 43 -4.63 -14.42 16.31
C ALA A 43 -3.85 -14.15 15.01
N GLY A 44 -2.64 -14.72 14.86
CA GLY A 44 -1.86 -14.62 13.64
C GLY A 44 -2.57 -15.19 12.42
N ALA A 45 -3.24 -16.35 12.55
CA ALA A 45 -4.01 -16.94 11.46
C ALA A 45 -5.23 -16.08 11.10
N VAL A 46 -5.94 -15.57 12.11
CA VAL A 46 -7.11 -14.69 11.91
C VAL A 46 -6.69 -13.39 11.22
N LEU A 47 -5.64 -12.74 11.70
CA LEU A 47 -5.15 -11.48 11.13
C LEU A 47 -4.56 -11.69 9.73
N GLY A 48 -3.77 -12.75 9.55
CA GLY A 48 -3.21 -13.11 8.25
C GLY A 48 -4.30 -13.37 7.21
N THR A 49 -5.38 -14.08 7.59
CA THR A 49 -6.55 -14.31 6.72
C THR A 49 -7.28 -13.00 6.42
N ALA A 50 -7.53 -12.16 7.42
CA ALA A 50 -8.18 -10.86 7.24
C ALA A 50 -7.39 -9.95 6.29
N LEU A 51 -6.07 -9.88 6.45
CA LEU A 51 -5.19 -9.10 5.57
C LEU A 51 -5.07 -9.73 4.17
N THR A 52 -5.15 -11.04 4.05
CA THR A 52 -5.25 -11.72 2.74
C THR A 52 -6.53 -11.35 2.02
N ILE A 53 -7.67 -11.35 2.73
CA ILE A 53 -8.98 -10.90 2.21
C ILE A 53 -8.88 -9.44 1.74
N LYS A 54 -8.21 -8.58 2.49
CA LYS A 54 -7.91 -7.19 2.07
C LYS A 54 -7.17 -7.16 0.73
N MET A 55 -6.14 -7.98 0.56
CA MET A 55 -5.36 -8.02 -0.68
C MET A 55 -6.17 -8.58 -1.85
N LEU A 56 -7.00 -9.60 -1.60
CA LEU A 56 -7.93 -10.13 -2.61
C LEU A 56 -8.91 -9.05 -3.09
N ALA A 57 -9.42 -8.24 -2.18
CA ALA A 57 -10.27 -7.11 -2.54
C ALA A 57 -9.52 -6.08 -3.41
N TYR A 58 -8.28 -5.73 -3.07
CA TYR A 58 -7.48 -4.76 -3.84
C TYR A 58 -7.01 -5.27 -5.20
N VAL A 59 -6.67 -6.56 -5.31
CA VAL A 59 -6.18 -7.14 -6.57
C VAL A 59 -7.33 -7.62 -7.47
N GLY A 60 -8.33 -8.27 -6.87
CA GLY A 60 -9.43 -8.90 -7.62
C GLY A 60 -10.64 -8.00 -7.84
N LEU A 61 -11.11 -7.33 -6.77
CA LEU A 61 -12.34 -6.53 -6.85
C LEU A 61 -12.12 -5.13 -7.43
N ALA A 62 -10.97 -4.50 -7.18
CA ALA A 62 -10.73 -3.13 -7.63
C ALA A 62 -10.93 -2.93 -9.14
N PRO A 63 -10.46 -3.80 -10.06
CA PRO A 63 -10.72 -3.67 -11.49
C PRO A 63 -12.21 -3.79 -11.84
N VAL A 64 -12.91 -4.75 -11.21
CA VAL A 64 -14.34 -5.01 -11.44
C VAL A 64 -15.19 -3.84 -10.96
N ILE A 65 -14.93 -3.37 -9.74
CA ILE A 65 -15.65 -2.24 -9.15
C ILE A 65 -15.36 -0.97 -9.93
N THR A 66 -14.11 -0.74 -10.35
CA THR A 66 -13.75 0.42 -11.18
C THR A 66 -14.56 0.45 -12.48
N ALA A 67 -14.75 -0.70 -13.12
CA ALA A 67 -15.56 -0.80 -14.33
C ALA A 67 -17.05 -0.51 -14.06
N LEU A 68 -17.62 -1.05 -12.96
CA LEU A 68 -19.00 -0.82 -12.56
C LEU A 68 -19.26 0.64 -12.20
N VAL A 69 -18.34 1.25 -11.44
CA VAL A 69 -18.46 2.62 -10.94
C VAL A 69 -18.03 3.67 -11.97
N ALA A 70 -17.40 3.25 -13.08
CA ALA A 70 -16.93 4.18 -14.12
C ALA A 70 -18.04 5.10 -14.62
N ARG A 71 -19.26 4.60 -14.76
CA ARG A 71 -20.44 5.32 -15.25
C ARG A 71 -21.18 6.11 -14.16
N LEU A 72 -20.86 5.90 -12.88
CA LEU A 72 -21.53 6.59 -11.78
C LEU A 72 -20.89 7.95 -11.48
N PRO A 73 -21.67 8.92 -10.99
CA PRO A 73 -21.13 10.20 -10.53
C PRO A 73 -20.16 9.97 -9.37
N LYS A 74 -18.93 10.48 -9.50
CA LYS A 74 -17.81 10.14 -8.60
C LYS A 74 -18.02 10.62 -7.16
N LYS A 75 -18.68 11.78 -6.98
CA LYS A 75 -18.92 12.34 -5.64
C LYS A 75 -19.80 11.45 -4.77
N PRO A 76 -20.99 10.99 -5.19
CA PRO A 76 -21.80 10.02 -4.43
C PRO A 76 -21.04 8.72 -4.15
N VAL A 77 -20.26 8.22 -5.13
CA VAL A 77 -19.47 7.00 -4.96
C VAL A 77 -18.47 7.13 -3.81
N LEU A 78 -17.72 8.24 -3.74
CA LEU A 78 -16.78 8.49 -2.66
C LEU A 78 -17.47 8.58 -1.30
N ILE A 79 -18.58 9.32 -1.23
CA ILE A 79 -19.36 9.46 0.02
C ILE A 79 -19.91 8.11 0.47
N THR A 80 -20.51 7.33 -0.43
CA THR A 80 -21.06 6.00 -0.10
C THR A 80 -19.96 5.05 0.34
N ALA A 81 -18.80 5.06 -0.30
CA ALA A 81 -17.67 4.25 0.09
C ALA A 81 -17.20 4.59 1.52
N ASP A 82 -17.08 5.88 1.86
CA ASP A 82 -16.71 6.31 3.20
C ASP A 82 -17.77 5.95 4.25
N LEU A 83 -19.06 6.08 3.93
CA LEU A 83 -20.14 5.70 4.83
C LEU A 83 -20.18 4.19 5.08
N ILE A 84 -19.97 3.36 4.05
CA ILE A 84 -19.84 1.90 4.22
C ILE A 84 -18.64 1.57 5.10
N ARG A 85 -17.48 2.21 4.87
CA ARG A 85 -16.28 2.01 5.71
C ARG A 85 -16.53 2.42 7.15
N ALA A 86 -17.18 3.55 7.39
CA ALA A 86 -17.53 4.00 8.71
C ALA A 86 -18.48 3.02 9.43
N ALA A 87 -19.53 2.56 8.73
CA ALA A 87 -20.47 1.58 9.27
C ALA A 87 -19.78 0.25 9.61
N MET A 88 -18.92 -0.27 8.71
CA MET A 88 -18.16 -1.49 8.97
C MET A 88 -17.17 -1.34 10.12
N ALA A 89 -16.47 -0.21 10.21
CA ALA A 89 -15.57 0.07 11.34
C ALA A 89 -16.33 0.17 12.67
N LEU A 90 -17.55 0.71 12.67
CA LEU A 90 -18.41 0.79 13.84
C LEU A 90 -18.90 -0.59 14.32
N CYS A 91 -19.01 -1.58 13.43
CA CYS A 91 -19.41 -2.94 13.80
C CYS A 91 -18.27 -3.69 14.52
N LEU A 92 -16.99 -3.35 14.29
CA LEU A 92 -15.84 -4.11 14.81
C LEU A 92 -15.80 -4.27 16.33
N PRO A 93 -16.10 -3.26 17.17
CA PRO A 93 -16.11 -3.43 18.62
C PRO A 93 -17.16 -4.43 19.14
N PHE A 94 -18.17 -4.77 18.34
CA PHE A 94 -19.28 -5.66 18.71
C PHE A 94 -19.12 -7.08 18.17
N ILE A 95 -17.99 -7.37 17.52
CA ILE A 95 -17.70 -8.71 16.97
C ILE A 95 -17.37 -9.68 18.12
N THR A 96 -17.98 -10.86 18.06
CA THR A 96 -17.79 -11.94 19.04
C THR A 96 -17.15 -13.19 18.41
N GLU A 97 -17.20 -13.30 17.07
CA GLU A 97 -16.74 -14.48 16.34
C GLU A 97 -15.75 -14.12 15.23
N THR A 98 -14.72 -14.93 15.02
CA THR A 98 -13.64 -14.64 14.06
C THR A 98 -14.13 -14.51 12.60
N TRP A 99 -15.16 -15.29 12.19
CA TRP A 99 -15.70 -15.20 10.83
C TRP A 99 -16.35 -13.84 10.54
N GLN A 100 -16.89 -13.17 11.58
CA GLN A 100 -17.47 -11.83 11.45
C GLN A 100 -16.39 -10.81 11.07
N ILE A 101 -15.16 -10.96 11.59
CA ILE A 101 -14.00 -10.14 11.18
C ILE A 101 -13.82 -10.23 9.66
N TYR A 102 -13.86 -11.45 9.09
CA TYR A 102 -13.61 -11.65 7.66
C TYR A 102 -14.67 -10.97 6.80
N VAL A 103 -15.94 -11.07 7.19
CA VAL A 103 -17.05 -10.43 6.48
C VAL A 103 -16.93 -8.91 6.54
N VAL A 104 -16.72 -8.36 7.74
CA VAL A 104 -16.62 -6.91 7.93
C VAL A 104 -15.39 -6.36 7.21
N VAL A 105 -14.24 -7.02 7.32
CA VAL A 105 -13.01 -6.61 6.61
C VAL A 105 -13.23 -6.69 5.08
N PHE A 106 -13.88 -7.73 4.57
CA PHE A 106 -14.17 -7.84 3.15
C PHE A 106 -15.01 -6.67 2.64
N LEU A 107 -16.11 -6.35 3.31
CA LEU A 107 -17.01 -5.25 2.94
C LEU A 107 -16.30 -3.89 3.04
N LEU A 108 -15.55 -3.67 4.12
CA LEU A 108 -14.77 -2.47 4.31
C LEU A 108 -13.72 -2.29 3.22
N GLN A 109 -13.04 -3.37 2.85
CA GLN A 109 -11.98 -3.32 1.82
C GLN A 109 -12.56 -3.23 0.40
N ALA A 110 -13.72 -3.82 0.14
CA ALA A 110 -14.44 -3.62 -1.12
C ALA A 110 -14.82 -2.15 -1.32
N ALA A 111 -15.30 -1.48 -0.26
CA ALA A 111 -15.55 -0.04 -0.29
C ALA A 111 -14.26 0.77 -0.47
N SER A 112 -13.16 0.40 0.19
CA SER A 112 -11.85 1.05 0.04
C SER A 112 -11.28 0.87 -1.38
N ALA A 113 -11.44 -0.30 -1.98
CA ALA A 113 -11.05 -0.59 -3.37
C ALA A 113 -11.84 0.25 -4.38
N THR A 114 -13.03 0.72 -4.01
CA THR A 114 -13.86 1.64 -4.81
C THR A 114 -13.39 3.09 -4.67
N PHE A 115 -13.02 3.50 -3.47
CA PHE A 115 -12.66 4.89 -3.17
C PHE A 115 -11.45 5.35 -3.96
N THR A 116 -10.36 4.58 -3.95
CA THR A 116 -9.08 4.98 -4.54
C THR A 116 -9.17 5.30 -6.04
N PRO A 117 -9.72 4.42 -6.91
CA PRO A 117 -9.87 4.72 -8.33
C PRO A 117 -10.84 5.86 -8.59
N ALA A 118 -11.94 5.96 -7.82
CA ALA A 118 -12.91 7.04 -7.94
C ALA A 118 -12.25 8.40 -7.62
N PHE A 119 -11.46 8.47 -6.54
CA PHE A 119 -10.71 9.66 -6.18
C PHE A 119 -9.69 10.04 -7.27
N GLN A 120 -8.88 9.10 -7.73
CA GLN A 120 -7.87 9.35 -8.77
C GLN A 120 -8.50 9.82 -10.09
N SER A 121 -9.70 9.37 -10.42
CA SER A 121 -10.42 9.79 -11.62
C SER A 121 -10.95 11.23 -11.55
N LEU A 122 -11.05 11.82 -10.36
CA LEU A 122 -11.42 13.23 -10.17
C LEU A 122 -10.26 14.19 -10.38
N ILE A 123 -9.02 13.74 -10.15
CA ILE A 123 -7.84 14.60 -10.20
C ILE A 123 -7.73 15.33 -11.56
N PRO A 124 -7.83 14.65 -12.74
CA PRO A 124 -7.70 15.32 -14.03
C PRO A 124 -8.88 16.24 -14.35
N LEU A 125 -10.05 16.06 -13.72
CA LEU A 125 -11.18 16.97 -13.88
C LEU A 125 -10.98 18.30 -13.14
N ILE A 126 -10.16 18.29 -12.09
CA ILE A 126 -9.87 19.45 -11.23
C ILE A 126 -8.57 20.13 -11.66
N LEU A 127 -7.54 19.34 -11.95
CA LEU A 127 -6.21 19.80 -12.36
C LEU A 127 -6.00 19.44 -13.83
N LYS A 128 -6.20 20.43 -14.70
CA LYS A 128 -6.13 20.24 -16.15
C LYS A 128 -4.70 20.20 -16.70
N ASP A 129 -3.74 20.79 -15.97
CA ASP A 129 -2.33 20.77 -16.35
C ASP A 129 -1.74 19.36 -16.09
N PRO A 130 -1.11 18.71 -17.08
CA PRO A 130 -0.46 17.40 -16.91
C PRO A 130 0.59 17.37 -15.80
N ARG A 131 1.31 18.48 -15.57
CA ARG A 131 2.29 18.59 -14.47
C ARG A 131 1.61 18.58 -13.11
N ASP A 132 0.53 19.32 -12.94
CA ASP A 132 -0.23 19.36 -11.70
C ASP A 132 -0.90 18.01 -11.43
N TYR A 133 -1.42 17.33 -12.45
CA TYR A 133 -1.92 15.96 -12.34
C TYR A 133 -0.83 15.00 -11.81
N THR A 134 0.36 15.06 -12.38
CA THR A 134 1.49 14.24 -11.94
C THR A 134 1.90 14.56 -10.49
N TYR A 135 1.89 15.83 -10.10
CA TYR A 135 2.18 16.23 -8.72
C TYR A 135 1.10 15.74 -7.75
N ALA A 136 -0.17 15.76 -8.14
CA ALA A 136 -1.29 15.28 -7.35
C ALA A 136 -1.21 13.76 -7.10
N LEU A 137 -0.92 12.96 -8.14
CA LEU A 137 -0.69 11.53 -7.98
C LEU A 137 0.47 11.22 -7.04
N SER A 138 1.55 12.00 -7.15
CA SER A 138 2.71 11.84 -6.28
C SER A 138 2.42 12.20 -4.83
N LEU A 139 1.60 13.24 -4.61
CA LEU A 139 1.20 13.66 -3.28
C LEU A 139 0.25 12.62 -2.65
N SER A 140 -0.68 12.07 -3.45
CA SER A 140 -1.51 10.94 -2.99
C SER A 140 -0.66 9.73 -2.61
N ARG A 141 0.35 9.38 -3.41
CA ARG A 141 1.26 8.28 -3.08
C ARG A 141 2.01 8.55 -1.78
N LEU A 142 2.53 9.78 -1.62
CA LEU A 142 3.19 10.20 -0.38
C LEU A 142 2.26 10.07 0.83
N ALA A 143 0.97 10.38 0.68
CA ALA A 143 -0.01 10.23 1.76
C ALA A 143 -0.18 8.76 2.18
N TYR A 144 -0.21 7.81 1.23
CA TYR A 144 -0.22 6.36 1.53
C TYR A 144 1.07 5.92 2.24
N ASP A 145 2.21 6.37 1.76
CA ASP A 145 3.50 6.02 2.37
C ASP A 145 3.61 6.61 3.79
N MET A 146 3.15 7.85 4.00
CA MET A 146 3.11 8.49 5.33
C MET A 146 2.12 7.80 6.26
N GLU A 147 0.96 7.36 5.77
CA GLU A 147 0.01 6.56 6.55
C GLU A 147 0.68 5.28 7.05
N ALA A 148 1.28 4.50 6.16
CA ALA A 148 1.94 3.24 6.52
C ALA A 148 3.07 3.44 7.55
N LEU A 149 3.77 4.58 7.51
CA LEU A 149 4.87 4.90 8.42
C LEU A 149 4.40 5.51 9.76
N ALA A 150 3.42 6.43 9.69
CA ALA A 150 3.01 7.20 10.86
C ALA A 150 1.92 6.51 11.72
N SER A 151 1.09 5.65 11.09
CA SER A 151 -0.03 5.02 11.79
C SER A 151 0.37 4.15 12.98
N PRO A 152 1.43 3.32 12.92
CA PRO A 152 1.86 2.57 14.09
C PRO A 152 2.27 3.47 15.25
N ALA A 153 2.99 4.57 14.98
CA ALA A 153 3.39 5.52 16.01
C ALA A 153 2.20 6.27 16.62
N ALA A 154 1.24 6.68 15.78
CA ALA A 154 0.03 7.34 16.24
C ALA A 154 -0.85 6.39 17.08
N ALA A 155 -1.03 5.15 16.64
CA ALA A 155 -1.76 4.14 17.40
C ALA A 155 -1.07 3.81 18.73
N ALA A 156 0.27 3.73 18.75
CA ALA A 156 1.05 3.52 19.96
C ALA A 156 0.74 4.60 21.00
N LEU A 157 0.80 5.88 20.59
CA LEU A 157 0.51 7.00 21.46
C LEU A 157 -0.93 6.95 21.98
N LEU A 158 -1.91 6.70 21.12
CA LEU A 158 -3.31 6.62 21.50
C LEU A 158 -3.61 5.48 22.47
N LEU A 159 -2.97 4.31 22.28
CA LEU A 159 -3.14 3.15 23.15
C LEU A 159 -2.56 3.36 24.57
N THR A 160 -1.70 4.37 24.79
CA THR A 160 -1.30 4.76 26.14
C THR A 160 -2.39 5.53 26.89
N LEU A 161 -3.35 6.12 26.16
CA LEU A 161 -4.39 7.00 26.69
C LEU A 161 -5.78 6.35 26.68
N MET A 162 -6.01 5.36 25.80
CA MET A 162 -7.32 4.76 25.58
C MET A 162 -7.23 3.29 25.17
N SER A 163 -8.34 2.55 25.30
CA SER A 163 -8.43 1.18 24.83
C SER A 163 -8.43 1.10 23.30
N TYR A 164 -8.06 -0.05 22.73
CA TYR A 164 -8.04 -0.25 21.27
C TYR A 164 -9.43 -0.13 20.63
N ASN A 165 -10.53 -0.37 21.39
CA ASN A 165 -11.88 -0.15 20.91
C ASN A 165 -12.13 1.30 20.51
N ASN A 166 -11.50 2.27 21.19
CA ASN A 166 -11.59 3.67 20.85
C ASN A 166 -10.85 4.02 19.55
N LEU A 167 -9.88 3.21 19.12
CA LEU A 167 -9.25 3.38 17.80
C LEU A 167 -10.25 3.13 16.67
N PHE A 168 -11.21 2.21 16.85
CA PHE A 168 -12.30 2.04 15.89
C PHE A 168 -13.19 3.28 15.81
N ILE A 169 -13.45 3.95 16.94
CA ILE A 169 -14.19 5.22 16.94
C ILE A 169 -13.40 6.29 16.18
N GLY A 170 -12.09 6.38 16.39
CA GLY A 170 -11.20 7.26 15.62
C GLY A 170 -11.25 6.96 14.11
N THR A 171 -11.29 5.68 13.73
CA THR A 171 -11.46 5.24 12.34
C THR A 171 -12.80 5.68 11.76
N VAL A 172 -13.89 5.49 12.49
CA VAL A 172 -15.25 5.94 12.10
C VAL A 172 -15.26 7.45 11.90
N ALA A 173 -14.73 8.21 12.86
CA ALA A 173 -14.64 9.67 12.76
C ALA A 173 -13.83 10.08 11.51
N GLY A 174 -12.70 9.43 11.23
CA GLY A 174 -11.90 9.67 10.03
C GLY A 174 -12.69 9.50 8.74
N PHE A 175 -13.44 8.41 8.59
CA PHE A 175 -14.27 8.17 7.41
C PHE A 175 -15.45 9.13 7.30
N LEU A 176 -16.10 9.48 8.41
CA LEU A 176 -17.20 10.45 8.41
C LEU A 176 -16.71 11.87 8.07
N ILE A 177 -15.56 12.29 8.60
CA ILE A 177 -14.93 13.57 8.25
C ILE A 177 -14.58 13.59 6.76
N SER A 178 -14.00 12.51 6.25
CA SER A 178 -13.72 12.38 4.81
C SER A 178 -14.99 12.51 3.98
N ALA A 179 -16.04 11.77 4.31
CA ALA A 179 -17.34 11.84 3.63
C ALA A 179 -17.91 13.27 3.64
N ALA A 180 -17.85 13.95 4.80
CA ALA A 180 -18.31 15.33 4.95
C ALA A 180 -17.48 16.30 4.09
N MET A 181 -16.16 16.17 4.08
CA MET A 181 -15.27 17.01 3.25
C MET A 181 -15.56 16.83 1.76
N VAL A 182 -15.77 15.57 1.31
CA VAL A 182 -16.17 15.28 -0.08
C VAL A 182 -17.55 15.84 -0.37
N ALA A 183 -18.52 15.73 0.54
CA ALA A 183 -19.87 16.26 0.38
C ALA A 183 -19.90 17.79 0.24
N LEU A 184 -19.06 18.49 1.02
CA LEU A 184 -18.94 19.95 0.99
C LEU A 184 -18.11 20.47 -0.20
N THR A 185 -17.44 19.58 -0.95
CA THR A 185 -16.61 19.98 -2.08
C THR A 185 -17.45 20.03 -3.38
N ALA A 186 -17.41 21.15 -4.10
CA ALA A 186 -18.01 21.28 -5.42
C ALA A 186 -17.14 20.54 -6.45
N VAL A 187 -17.48 19.29 -6.74
CA VAL A 187 -16.77 18.49 -7.73
C VAL A 187 -17.30 18.80 -9.12
N PRO A 188 -16.45 19.10 -10.12
CA PRO A 188 -16.88 19.31 -11.49
C PRO A 188 -17.60 18.06 -12.03
N ARG A 189 -18.73 18.25 -12.72
CA ARG A 189 -19.37 17.15 -13.44
C ARG A 189 -18.56 16.86 -14.71
N PRO A 190 -18.37 15.60 -15.08
CA PRO A 190 -17.78 15.27 -16.36
C PRO A 190 -18.62 15.92 -17.46
N GLY A 191 -18.04 16.84 -18.21
CA GLY A 191 -18.64 17.33 -19.45
C GLY A 191 -18.69 16.14 -20.43
N GLY A 192 -19.87 15.86 -20.99
CA GLY A 192 -20.14 14.67 -21.78
C GLY A 192 -19.38 14.63 -23.12
N SER A 193 -18.10 14.30 -23.07
CA SER A 193 -17.34 13.83 -24.23
C SER A 193 -16.42 12.70 -23.75
N GLU A 194 -17.02 11.54 -23.55
CA GLU A 194 -16.25 10.31 -23.46
C GLU A 194 -15.85 9.92 -24.89
N GLY A 195 -14.62 10.29 -25.30
CA GLY A 195 -13.96 9.59 -26.40
C GLY A 195 -13.89 8.08 -26.10
N PRO A 196 -13.64 7.22 -27.11
CA PRO A 196 -13.67 5.77 -26.93
C PRO A 196 -12.75 5.37 -25.77
N GLN A 197 -13.34 5.07 -24.62
CA GLN A 197 -12.63 4.64 -23.44
C GLN A 197 -12.09 3.25 -23.73
N SER A 198 -10.78 3.16 -23.93
CA SER A 198 -10.12 1.86 -23.93
C SER A 198 -10.54 1.08 -22.67
N SER A 199 -10.96 -0.17 -22.86
CA SER A 199 -11.44 -1.05 -21.80
C SER A 199 -10.54 -0.98 -20.56
N VAL A 200 -11.12 -0.98 -19.36
CA VAL A 200 -10.38 -1.05 -18.08
C VAL A 200 -9.37 -2.21 -18.12
N TRP A 201 -9.76 -3.32 -18.71
CA TRP A 201 -8.91 -4.49 -18.94
C TRP A 201 -7.69 -4.15 -19.82
N HIS A 202 -7.87 -3.39 -20.89
CA HIS A 202 -6.75 -2.95 -21.74
C HIS A 202 -5.77 -2.05 -20.97
N ARG A 203 -6.30 -1.14 -20.15
CA ARG A 203 -5.46 -0.23 -19.31
C ARG A 203 -4.67 -0.99 -18.24
N THR A 204 -5.30 -1.95 -17.57
CA THR A 204 -4.65 -2.78 -16.56
C THR A 204 -3.58 -3.68 -17.18
N THR A 205 -3.88 -4.30 -18.32
CA THR A 205 -2.93 -5.16 -19.03
C THR A 205 -1.78 -4.37 -19.66
N LEU A 206 -2.01 -3.13 -20.11
CA LEU A 206 -0.96 -2.26 -20.64
C LEU A 206 0.09 -1.95 -19.57
N GLY A 207 -0.33 -1.52 -18.38
CA GLY A 207 0.57 -1.24 -17.26
C GLY A 207 1.39 -2.47 -16.86
N THR A 208 0.75 -3.63 -16.75
CA THR A 208 1.42 -4.90 -16.44
C THR A 208 2.41 -5.31 -17.54
N ARG A 209 2.05 -5.12 -18.83
CA ARG A 209 2.94 -5.40 -19.96
C ARG A 209 4.19 -4.50 -19.92
N ILE A 210 4.04 -3.21 -19.59
CA ILE A 210 5.17 -2.28 -19.42
C ILE A 210 6.06 -2.77 -18.27
N PHE A 211 5.50 -3.22 -17.16
CA PHE A 211 6.25 -3.78 -16.04
C PHE A 211 7.13 -4.97 -16.46
N TRP A 212 6.58 -5.92 -17.20
CA TRP A 212 7.32 -7.10 -17.64
C TRP A 212 8.39 -6.79 -18.69
N ARG A 213 8.19 -5.79 -19.55
CA ARG A 213 9.16 -5.40 -20.57
C ARG A 213 10.32 -4.56 -20.03
N ASN A 214 10.11 -3.81 -18.95
CA ASN A 214 11.14 -2.95 -18.37
C ASN A 214 11.89 -3.65 -17.23
N ARG A 215 13.21 -3.86 -17.41
CA ARG A 215 14.06 -4.53 -16.41
C ARG A 215 14.03 -3.85 -15.04
N ARG A 216 14.02 -2.50 -14.99
CA ARG A 216 13.96 -1.74 -13.72
C ARG A 216 12.64 -1.98 -12.98
N LEU A 217 11.52 -2.06 -13.71
CA LEU A 217 10.21 -2.34 -13.11
C LEU A 217 10.09 -3.78 -12.64
N ARG A 218 10.69 -4.75 -13.35
CA ARG A 218 10.79 -6.14 -12.86
C ARG A 218 11.61 -6.22 -11.56
N SER A 219 12.72 -5.46 -11.47
CA SER A 219 13.48 -5.38 -10.23
C SER A 219 12.65 -4.77 -9.10
N LEU A 220 11.84 -3.74 -9.40
CA LEU A 220 10.92 -3.15 -8.43
C LEU A 220 9.87 -4.15 -7.95
N LEU A 221 9.33 -5.00 -8.84
CA LEU A 221 8.39 -6.07 -8.45
C LEU A 221 9.06 -7.09 -7.50
N ALA A 222 10.30 -7.48 -7.80
CA ALA A 222 11.07 -8.36 -6.92
C ALA A 222 11.36 -7.70 -5.56
N LEU A 223 11.65 -6.40 -5.53
CA LEU A 223 11.78 -5.61 -4.31
C LEU A 223 10.48 -5.52 -3.52
N ASN A 224 9.32 -5.39 -4.19
CA ASN A 224 8.02 -5.42 -3.52
C ASN A 224 7.77 -6.76 -2.83
N LEU A 225 8.22 -7.87 -3.43
CA LEU A 225 8.16 -9.18 -2.79
C LEU A 225 9.06 -9.23 -1.56
N ALA A 226 10.28 -8.69 -1.63
CA ALA A 226 11.17 -8.61 -0.47
C ALA A 226 10.58 -7.76 0.66
N VAL A 227 9.93 -6.64 0.35
CA VAL A 227 9.27 -5.74 1.32
C VAL A 227 8.03 -6.37 1.94
N SER A 228 7.29 -7.21 1.20
CA SER A 228 6.07 -7.82 1.72
C SER A 228 6.34 -8.78 2.89
N ALA A 229 7.50 -9.41 2.93
CA ALA A 229 7.87 -10.37 3.97
C ALA A 229 8.02 -9.74 5.38
N PRO A 230 8.87 -8.71 5.59
CA PRO A 230 8.97 -8.05 6.90
C PRO A 230 7.66 -7.39 7.32
N THR A 231 6.94 -6.77 6.38
CA THR A 231 5.65 -6.14 6.68
C THR A 231 4.64 -7.19 7.16
N ALA A 232 4.60 -8.38 6.54
CA ALA A 232 3.72 -9.45 6.97
C ALA A 232 4.12 -9.99 8.36
N LEU A 233 5.41 -10.22 8.62
CA LEU A 233 5.88 -10.65 9.94
C LEU A 233 5.48 -9.66 11.02
N VAL A 234 5.74 -8.37 10.77
CA VAL A 234 5.48 -7.30 11.75
C VAL A 234 3.97 -7.14 12.00
N LEU A 235 3.14 -7.06 10.98
CA LEU A 235 1.71 -6.79 11.16
C LEU A 235 0.93 -8.00 11.67
N VAL A 236 1.31 -9.22 11.29
CA VAL A 236 0.55 -10.44 11.62
C VAL A 236 1.05 -11.07 12.93
N ASN A 237 2.37 -11.17 13.10
CA ASN A 237 2.94 -12.01 14.17
C ASN A 237 3.37 -11.23 15.41
N THR A 238 3.56 -9.89 15.33
CA THR A 238 4.02 -9.11 16.50
C THR A 238 3.06 -9.22 17.67
N VAL A 239 1.74 -9.18 17.40
CA VAL A 239 0.74 -9.26 18.48
C VAL A 239 0.85 -10.56 19.27
N VAL A 240 0.99 -11.70 18.59
CA VAL A 240 1.15 -13.01 19.22
C VAL A 240 2.51 -13.10 19.95
N TYR A 241 3.58 -12.65 19.30
CA TYR A 241 4.91 -12.69 19.90
C TYR A 241 5.02 -11.86 21.18
N VAL A 242 4.49 -10.63 21.16
CA VAL A 242 4.50 -9.72 22.32
C VAL A 242 3.61 -10.22 23.45
N ARG A 243 2.41 -10.71 23.12
CA ARG A 243 1.41 -11.09 24.12
C ARG A 243 1.60 -12.50 24.68
N ASP A 244 1.87 -13.49 23.83
CA ASP A 244 1.92 -14.90 24.25
C ASP A 244 3.35 -15.38 24.56
N VAL A 245 4.37 -14.89 23.83
CA VAL A 245 5.75 -15.35 24.03
C VAL A 245 6.48 -14.46 25.03
N LEU A 246 6.41 -13.13 24.85
CA LEU A 246 7.08 -12.19 25.75
C LEU A 246 6.22 -11.83 26.97
N LEU A 247 4.95 -12.25 27.03
CA LEU A 247 4.01 -12.01 28.12
C LEU A 247 3.86 -10.53 28.51
N ARG A 248 3.94 -9.64 27.49
CA ARG A 248 3.92 -8.19 27.70
C ARG A 248 2.53 -7.58 27.47
N PRO A 249 2.25 -6.42 28.04
CA PRO A 249 0.95 -5.74 27.89
C PRO A 249 0.71 -5.26 26.45
N GLY A 250 -0.55 -4.98 26.10
CA GLY A 250 -0.93 -4.50 24.77
C GLY A 250 -0.28 -3.16 24.37
N SER A 251 0.08 -2.30 25.36
CA SER A 251 0.86 -1.08 25.12
C SER A 251 2.20 -1.36 24.47
N ASP A 252 2.84 -2.49 24.80
CA ASP A 252 4.14 -2.85 24.28
C ASP A 252 4.08 -3.32 22.83
N LEU A 253 2.95 -3.89 22.38
CA LEU A 253 2.68 -4.11 20.97
C LEU A 253 2.80 -2.80 20.19
N ALA A 254 2.21 -1.74 20.72
CA ALA A 254 2.26 -0.43 20.08
C ALA A 254 3.70 0.10 20.00
N ILE A 255 4.52 -0.12 21.04
CA ILE A 255 5.95 0.27 21.05
C ILE A 255 6.72 -0.53 19.98
N ALA A 256 6.49 -1.84 19.87
CA ALA A 256 7.14 -2.66 18.86
C ALA A 256 6.81 -2.18 17.43
N LEU A 257 5.52 -1.92 17.15
CA LEU A 257 5.07 -1.39 15.87
C LEU A 257 5.60 0.04 15.61
N ALA A 258 5.69 0.87 16.66
CA ALA A 258 6.28 2.20 16.57
C ALA A 258 7.78 2.14 16.25
N CYS A 259 8.54 1.15 16.71
CA CYS A 259 9.95 0.96 16.34
C CYS A 259 10.09 0.67 14.85
N PHE A 260 9.22 -0.16 14.26
CA PHE A 260 9.19 -0.39 12.82
C PHE A 260 8.87 0.91 12.06
N GLY A 261 7.85 1.65 12.50
CA GLY A 261 7.50 2.96 11.95
C GLY A 261 8.64 3.97 12.07
N ALA A 262 9.32 4.04 13.24
CA ALA A 262 10.44 4.94 13.48
C ALA A 262 11.63 4.65 12.54
N GLY A 263 11.96 3.37 12.33
CA GLY A 263 12.98 2.98 11.36
C GLY A 263 12.63 3.44 9.94
N SER A 264 11.38 3.24 9.53
CA SER A 264 10.88 3.71 8.25
C SER A 264 10.96 5.23 8.12
N MET A 265 10.51 5.97 9.12
CA MET A 265 10.54 7.44 9.13
C MET A 265 11.98 7.97 9.11
N ALA A 266 12.90 7.37 9.87
CA ALA A 266 14.31 7.79 9.88
C ALA A 266 14.90 7.75 8.46
N VAL A 267 14.67 6.68 7.71
CA VAL A 267 15.13 6.58 6.32
C VAL A 267 14.37 7.56 5.41
N ALA A 268 13.07 7.72 5.55
CA ALA A 268 12.30 8.65 4.74
C ALA A 268 12.80 10.10 4.88
N PHE A 269 13.18 10.51 6.09
CA PHE A 269 13.75 11.86 6.34
C PHE A 269 15.13 12.08 5.70
N VAL A 270 16.01 11.08 5.74
CA VAL A 270 17.35 11.20 5.17
C VAL A 270 17.41 10.86 3.69
N ALA A 271 16.35 10.25 3.15
CA ALA A 271 16.28 9.78 1.76
C ALA A 271 16.64 10.85 0.72
N PRO A 272 16.17 12.11 0.78
CA PRO A 272 16.53 13.11 -0.23
C PRO A 272 18.04 13.31 -0.38
N GLY A 273 18.78 13.36 0.75
CA GLY A 273 20.23 13.52 0.76
C GLY A 273 20.96 12.25 0.28
N VAL A 274 20.53 11.09 0.77
CA VAL A 274 21.13 9.80 0.44
C VAL A 274 20.91 9.44 -1.04
N LEU A 275 19.70 9.66 -1.55
CA LEU A 275 19.37 9.41 -2.96
C LEU A 275 20.12 10.35 -3.91
N GLY A 276 20.35 11.60 -3.50
CA GLY A 276 21.15 12.56 -4.26
C GLY A 276 22.62 12.13 -4.39
N ARG A 277 23.17 11.46 -3.36
CA ARG A 277 24.58 11.04 -3.32
C ARG A 277 24.83 9.65 -3.92
N PHE A 278 23.98 8.69 -3.65
CA PHE A 278 24.20 7.27 -3.99
C PHE A 278 23.29 6.75 -5.11
N GLY A 279 22.24 7.49 -5.46
CA GLY A 279 21.26 7.10 -6.46
C GLY A 279 20.26 6.02 -5.99
N ASP A 280 19.17 5.89 -6.74
CA ASP A 280 18.03 5.02 -6.38
C ASP A 280 18.44 3.54 -6.27
N ARG A 281 19.29 3.05 -7.20
CA ARG A 281 19.74 1.65 -7.23
C ARG A 281 20.48 1.25 -5.96
N ALA A 282 21.47 2.02 -5.54
CA ALA A 282 22.28 1.69 -4.38
C ALA A 282 21.42 1.64 -3.11
N VAL A 283 20.56 2.64 -2.90
CA VAL A 283 19.68 2.73 -1.72
C VAL A 283 18.70 1.56 -1.67
N MET A 284 18.02 1.26 -2.80
CA MET A 284 17.02 0.18 -2.85
C MET A 284 17.66 -1.21 -2.69
N LEU A 285 18.82 -1.46 -3.31
CA LEU A 285 19.52 -2.74 -3.17
C LEU A 285 20.14 -2.91 -1.77
N THR A 286 20.57 -1.82 -1.11
CA THR A 286 21.00 -1.88 0.29
C THR A 286 19.82 -2.26 1.19
N GLY A 287 18.63 -1.67 1.00
CA GLY A 287 17.43 -2.11 1.71
C GLY A 287 17.14 -3.60 1.49
N ALA A 288 17.19 -4.06 0.23
CA ALA A 288 16.99 -5.47 -0.11
C ALA A 288 18.04 -6.41 0.51
N ALA A 289 19.29 -5.96 0.65
CA ALA A 289 20.34 -6.74 1.30
C ALA A 289 20.18 -6.84 2.83
N LEU A 290 19.56 -5.83 3.46
CA LEU A 290 19.34 -5.80 4.90
C LEU A 290 18.12 -6.61 5.36
N ILE A 291 17.08 -6.75 4.52
CA ILE A 291 15.84 -7.44 4.91
C ILE A 291 16.09 -8.92 5.29
N PRO A 292 16.74 -9.77 4.45
CA PRO A 292 16.89 -11.17 4.78
C PRO A 292 17.67 -11.44 6.08
N PRO A 293 18.83 -10.83 6.36
CA PRO A 293 19.53 -11.07 7.63
C PRO A 293 18.76 -10.54 8.84
N ALA A 294 18.03 -9.43 8.72
CA ALA A 294 17.19 -8.93 9.80
C ALA A 294 16.00 -9.86 10.09
N LEU A 295 15.35 -10.45 9.06
CA LEU A 295 14.32 -11.47 9.23
C LEU A 295 14.89 -12.77 9.82
N ALA A 296 16.09 -13.20 9.40
CA ALA A 296 16.78 -14.34 10.00
C ALA A 296 17.11 -14.08 11.47
N GLY A 297 17.54 -12.87 11.81
CA GLY A 297 17.72 -12.43 13.20
C GLY A 297 16.41 -12.48 14.00
N ALA A 298 15.29 -12.05 13.41
CA ALA A 298 13.98 -12.17 14.04
C ALA A 298 13.59 -13.63 14.28
N ALA A 299 13.83 -14.52 13.31
CA ALA A 299 13.63 -15.97 13.49
C ALA A 299 14.49 -16.51 14.64
N ALA A 300 15.77 -16.14 14.70
CA ALA A 300 16.65 -16.57 15.79
C ALA A 300 16.15 -16.07 17.15
N VAL A 301 15.71 -14.83 17.26
CA VAL A 301 15.09 -14.29 18.49
C VAL A 301 13.85 -15.08 18.88
N MET A 302 12.98 -15.41 17.90
CA MET A 302 11.75 -16.17 18.14
C MET A 302 11.98 -17.63 18.56
N PHE A 303 13.13 -18.24 18.17
CA PHE A 303 13.45 -19.60 18.56
C PHE A 303 14.26 -19.67 19.84
N LEU A 304 15.18 -18.73 20.10
CA LEU A 304 16.24 -18.87 21.06
C LEU A 304 16.13 -17.96 22.28
N ALA A 305 15.43 -16.80 22.13
CA ALA A 305 15.39 -15.84 23.21
C ALA A 305 14.36 -16.24 24.29
N SER A 306 14.76 -16.07 25.55
CA SER A 306 13.82 -16.13 26.68
C SER A 306 12.86 -14.89 26.62
N PRO A 307 11.70 -14.96 27.29
CA PRO A 307 10.77 -13.83 27.34
C PRO A 307 11.41 -12.51 27.77
N ASP A 308 12.33 -12.53 28.72
CA ASP A 308 13.01 -11.34 29.22
C ASP A 308 14.08 -10.82 28.25
N ALA A 309 14.80 -11.72 27.56
CA ALA A 309 15.90 -11.37 26.66
C ALA A 309 15.42 -10.99 25.25
N GLY A 310 14.23 -11.41 24.83
CA GLY A 310 13.73 -11.22 23.46
C GLY A 310 13.28 -9.80 23.12
N TRP A 311 12.94 -8.98 24.12
CA TRP A 311 12.32 -7.67 23.90
C TRP A 311 13.21 -6.66 23.16
N TRP A 312 14.40 -6.39 23.67
CA TRP A 312 15.28 -5.38 23.08
C TRP A 312 15.80 -5.76 21.69
N PRO A 313 16.21 -7.00 21.44
CA PRO A 313 16.55 -7.46 20.08
C PRO A 313 15.37 -7.33 19.12
N LEU A 314 14.14 -7.64 19.57
CA LEU A 314 12.94 -7.46 18.74
C LEU A 314 12.79 -6.01 18.28
N LEU A 315 12.85 -5.04 19.19
CA LEU A 315 12.72 -3.62 18.87
C LEU A 315 13.78 -3.16 17.88
N GLY A 316 15.05 -3.56 18.10
CA GLY A 316 16.15 -3.26 17.18
C GLY A 316 15.93 -3.84 15.78
N LEU A 317 15.49 -5.10 15.69
CA LEU A 317 15.19 -5.74 14.41
C LEU A 317 13.99 -5.12 13.72
N TRP A 318 12.93 -4.75 14.44
CA TRP A 318 11.77 -4.04 13.88
C TRP A 318 12.19 -2.68 13.31
N PHE A 319 13.03 -1.94 14.02
CA PHE A 319 13.60 -0.68 13.51
C PHE A 319 14.38 -0.89 12.21
N VAL A 320 15.28 -1.89 12.17
CA VAL A 320 16.08 -2.22 10.97
C VAL A 320 15.18 -2.65 9.80
N LEU A 321 14.17 -3.50 10.06
CA LEU A 321 13.21 -3.93 9.03
C LEU A 321 12.40 -2.75 8.49
N GLY A 322 11.96 -1.85 9.35
CA GLY A 322 11.29 -0.61 8.95
C GLY A 322 12.19 0.28 8.09
N ALA A 323 13.43 0.49 8.51
CA ALA A 323 14.42 1.26 7.76
C ALA A 323 14.70 0.65 6.37
N ALA A 324 14.93 -0.67 6.32
CA ALA A 324 15.20 -1.39 5.08
C ALA A 324 14.01 -1.35 4.11
N THR A 325 12.78 -1.49 4.64
CA THR A 325 11.54 -1.38 3.87
C THR A 325 11.38 0.02 3.26
N SER A 326 11.60 1.07 4.05
CA SER A 326 11.51 2.45 3.60
C SER A 326 12.57 2.81 2.56
N ALA A 327 13.78 2.25 2.66
CA ALA A 327 14.84 2.42 1.65
C ALA A 327 14.43 1.92 0.26
N ILE A 328 13.49 0.98 0.19
CA ILE A 328 12.93 0.47 -1.06
C ILE A 328 11.70 1.28 -1.50
N ILE A 329 10.76 1.51 -0.59
CA ILE A 329 9.48 2.14 -0.91
C ILE A 329 9.66 3.61 -1.29
N THR A 330 10.47 4.37 -0.54
CA THR A 330 10.62 5.82 -0.73
C THR A 330 11.08 6.21 -2.15
N PRO A 331 12.10 5.59 -2.76
CA PRO A 331 12.50 5.94 -4.12
C PRO A 331 11.64 5.29 -5.22
N SER A 332 10.71 4.38 -4.89
CA SER A 332 9.93 3.62 -5.88
C SER A 332 9.16 4.52 -6.85
N SER A 333 8.56 5.62 -6.37
CA SER A 333 7.83 6.58 -7.21
C SER A 333 8.74 7.30 -8.22
N ARG A 334 10.00 7.56 -7.87
CA ARG A 334 10.99 8.13 -8.79
C ARG A 334 11.34 7.14 -9.90
N LEU A 335 11.54 5.87 -9.52
CA LEU A 335 11.82 4.80 -10.47
C LEU A 335 10.66 4.60 -11.46
N LEU A 336 9.41 4.62 -10.99
CA LEU A 336 8.22 4.52 -11.84
C LEU A 336 8.15 5.67 -12.85
N ARG A 337 8.40 6.90 -12.41
CA ARG A 337 8.44 8.07 -13.31
C ARG A 337 9.56 7.97 -14.35
N ALA A 338 10.76 7.60 -13.91
CA ALA A 338 11.91 7.47 -14.82
C ALA A 338 11.72 6.34 -15.85
N ALA A 339 10.87 5.36 -15.57
CA ALA A 339 10.59 4.22 -16.43
C ALA A 339 9.35 4.40 -17.33
N SER A 340 8.68 5.55 -17.28
CA SER A 340 7.38 5.81 -17.94
C SER A 340 7.39 7.14 -18.68
N SER A 341 6.66 7.21 -19.81
CA SER A 341 6.30 8.47 -20.45
C SER A 341 5.09 9.12 -19.74
N GLU A 342 4.82 10.41 -19.99
CA GLU A 342 3.67 11.11 -19.40
C GLU A 342 2.34 10.39 -19.70
N GLY A 343 2.15 9.85 -20.89
CA GLY A 343 0.94 9.11 -21.29
C GLY A 343 0.81 7.72 -20.65
N THR A 344 1.92 7.06 -20.30
CA THR A 344 1.91 5.70 -19.73
C THR A 344 2.00 5.69 -18.20
N LEU A 345 2.38 6.80 -17.59
CA LEU A 345 2.61 6.93 -16.14
C LEU A 345 1.40 6.47 -15.29
N PRO A 346 0.14 6.85 -15.57
CA PRO A 346 -1.00 6.40 -14.77
C PRO A 346 -1.17 4.88 -14.79
N TYR A 347 -0.93 4.23 -15.94
CA TYR A 347 -1.04 2.78 -16.09
C TYR A 347 0.04 2.05 -15.30
N VAL A 348 1.26 2.59 -15.28
CA VAL A 348 2.39 2.02 -14.54
C VAL A 348 2.16 2.17 -13.03
N PHE A 349 1.62 3.30 -12.55
CA PHE A 349 1.26 3.45 -11.13
C PHE A 349 0.14 2.49 -10.71
N THR A 350 -0.88 2.30 -11.56
CA THR A 350 -1.95 1.33 -11.30
C THR A 350 -1.42 -0.09 -11.26
N ALA A 351 -0.54 -0.46 -12.20
CA ALA A 351 0.12 -1.77 -12.20
C ALA A 351 1.00 -1.97 -10.97
N GLN A 352 1.78 -0.96 -10.57
CA GLN A 352 2.56 -1.00 -9.33
C GLN A 352 1.67 -1.24 -8.11
N PHE A 353 0.54 -0.53 -8.02
CA PHE A 353 -0.41 -0.73 -6.92
C PHE A 353 -0.89 -2.19 -6.88
N SER A 354 -1.42 -2.72 -7.97
CA SER A 354 -1.93 -4.10 -8.02
C SER A 354 -0.84 -5.14 -7.78
N LEU A 355 0.33 -5.00 -8.43
CA LEU A 355 1.42 -5.97 -8.32
C LEU A 355 2.08 -5.96 -6.93
N SER A 356 2.24 -4.79 -6.31
CA SER A 356 2.76 -4.72 -4.94
C SER A 356 1.79 -5.40 -3.94
N HIS A 357 0.48 -5.18 -4.10
CA HIS A 357 -0.52 -5.85 -3.25
C HIS A 357 -0.61 -7.35 -3.53
N ALA A 358 -0.34 -7.80 -4.77
CA ALA A 358 -0.26 -9.23 -5.09
C ALA A 358 0.89 -9.93 -4.34
N CYS A 359 2.02 -9.26 -4.05
CA CYS A 359 3.08 -9.82 -3.23
C CYS A 359 2.60 -10.14 -1.80
N TYR A 360 1.71 -9.34 -1.25
CA TYR A 360 1.14 -9.58 0.07
C TYR A 360 0.16 -10.76 0.11
N LEU A 361 -0.43 -11.16 -1.03
CA LEU A 361 -1.23 -12.40 -1.11
C LEU A 361 -0.41 -13.65 -0.80
N LEU A 362 0.91 -13.59 -0.97
CA LEU A 362 1.82 -14.67 -0.59
C LEU A 362 2.28 -14.53 0.86
N SER A 363 2.69 -13.33 1.27
CA SER A 363 3.34 -13.14 2.57
C SER A 363 2.38 -13.16 3.76
N TYR A 364 1.14 -12.64 3.64
CA TYR A 364 0.19 -12.65 4.76
C TYR A 364 -0.30 -14.06 5.13
N PRO A 365 -0.68 -14.96 4.19
CA PRO A 365 -1.00 -16.34 4.53
C PRO A 365 0.19 -17.08 5.15
N VAL A 366 1.40 -16.88 4.61
CA VAL A 366 2.62 -17.49 5.20
C VAL A 366 2.83 -17.01 6.62
N ALA A 367 2.77 -15.70 6.89
CA ALA A 367 2.88 -15.18 8.23
C ALA A 367 1.85 -15.76 9.20
N GLY A 368 0.56 -15.78 8.78
CA GLY A 368 -0.54 -16.18 9.63
C GLY A 368 -0.65 -17.70 9.81
N TRP A 369 -0.72 -18.45 8.72
CA TRP A 369 -1.00 -19.90 8.77
C TRP A 369 0.21 -20.72 9.19
N VAL A 370 1.41 -20.39 8.67
CA VAL A 370 2.63 -21.08 9.14
C VAL A 370 2.91 -20.72 10.60
N GLY A 371 2.68 -19.45 10.99
CA GLY A 371 2.81 -19.02 12.38
C GLY A 371 1.90 -19.76 13.34
N ALA A 372 0.66 -20.00 12.96
CA ALA A 372 -0.30 -20.76 13.75
C ALA A 372 -0.06 -22.29 13.74
N ALA A 373 0.39 -22.86 12.61
CA ALA A 373 0.55 -24.31 12.47
C ALA A 373 1.92 -24.82 12.95
N ALA A 374 3.00 -24.08 12.67
CA ALA A 374 4.37 -24.50 12.94
C ALA A 374 5.11 -23.61 13.96
N GLY A 375 4.50 -22.47 14.33
CA GLY A 375 5.07 -21.50 15.27
C GLY A 375 5.73 -20.31 14.57
N LEU A 376 5.90 -19.21 15.34
CA LEU A 376 6.32 -17.89 14.84
C LEU A 376 7.72 -17.92 14.22
N GLY A 377 8.64 -18.72 14.79
CA GLY A 377 9.99 -18.88 14.26
C GLY A 377 9.98 -19.45 12.83
N TRP A 378 9.15 -20.44 12.54
CA TRP A 378 9.02 -21.03 11.20
C TRP A 378 8.34 -20.07 10.22
N ALA A 379 7.37 -19.26 10.68
CA ALA A 379 6.83 -18.18 9.86
C ALA A 379 7.92 -17.18 9.46
N ALA A 380 8.76 -16.77 10.42
CA ALA A 380 9.89 -15.86 10.15
C ALA A 380 10.91 -16.47 9.19
N VAL A 381 11.25 -17.77 9.32
CA VAL A 381 12.11 -18.48 8.36
C VAL A 381 11.50 -18.51 6.96
N SER A 382 10.23 -18.86 6.84
CA SER A 382 9.53 -18.90 5.54
C SER A 382 9.50 -17.52 4.87
N LEU A 383 9.26 -16.47 5.65
CA LEU A 383 9.30 -15.10 5.16
C LEU A 383 10.73 -14.65 4.83
N THR A 384 11.74 -15.14 5.53
CA THR A 384 13.16 -14.91 5.18
C THR A 384 13.47 -15.50 3.81
N ILE A 385 13.02 -16.72 3.53
CA ILE A 385 13.20 -17.37 2.22
C ILE A 385 12.52 -16.52 1.13
N LEU A 386 11.30 -16.07 1.37
CA LEU A 386 10.57 -15.21 0.44
C LEU A 386 11.32 -13.88 0.17
N ALA A 387 11.88 -13.27 1.22
CA ALA A 387 12.70 -12.06 1.11
C ALA A 387 14.01 -12.31 0.34
N ILE A 388 14.67 -13.44 0.55
CA ILE A 388 15.87 -13.85 -0.22
C ILE A 388 15.53 -13.96 -1.69
N LEU A 389 14.43 -14.64 -2.05
CA LEU A 389 13.99 -14.77 -3.44
C LEU A 389 13.71 -13.41 -4.08
N GLY A 390 12.99 -12.53 -3.36
CA GLY A 390 12.72 -11.17 -3.80
C GLY A 390 14.00 -10.34 -3.98
N SER A 391 14.89 -10.36 -2.99
CA SER A 391 16.16 -9.63 -3.03
C SER A 391 17.07 -10.15 -4.14
N ALA A 392 17.27 -11.46 -4.24
CA ALA A 392 18.06 -12.08 -5.31
C ALA A 392 17.47 -11.75 -6.69
N GLY A 393 16.16 -11.86 -6.86
CA GLY A 393 15.47 -11.47 -8.08
C GLY A 393 15.73 -10.01 -8.48
N ALA A 394 15.76 -9.09 -7.50
CA ALA A 394 16.08 -7.69 -7.73
C ALA A 394 17.55 -7.50 -8.14
N PHE A 395 18.49 -8.12 -7.44
CA PHE A 395 19.92 -8.04 -7.78
C PHE A 395 20.23 -8.59 -9.17
N LEU A 396 19.60 -9.68 -9.57
CA LEU A 396 19.81 -10.32 -10.86
C LEU A 396 19.15 -9.56 -12.02
N SER A 397 17.97 -8.97 -11.79
CA SER A 397 17.22 -8.28 -12.85
C SER A 397 17.63 -6.83 -13.04
N TRP A 398 18.28 -6.19 -12.03
CA TRP A 398 18.66 -4.79 -12.12
C TRP A 398 19.80 -4.58 -13.11
N PRO A 399 19.66 -3.69 -14.13
CA PRO A 399 20.73 -3.41 -15.08
C PRO A 399 21.98 -2.88 -14.37
N ARG A 400 23.16 -3.42 -14.71
CA ARG A 400 24.44 -3.00 -14.12
C ARG A 400 25.00 -1.72 -14.73
N THR A 401 24.65 -1.45 -15.98
CA THR A 401 25.02 -0.22 -16.67
C THR A 401 23.95 0.85 -16.42
N ALA A 402 24.40 2.10 -16.23
CA ALA A 402 23.54 3.25 -16.39
C ALA A 402 23.16 3.34 -17.89
N ASP A 403 22.17 2.56 -18.30
CA ASP A 403 21.45 2.86 -19.52
C ASP A 403 20.81 4.23 -19.31
N SER A 404 21.58 5.25 -19.69
CA SER A 404 21.13 6.61 -19.87
C SER A 404 19.89 6.54 -20.75
N GLY A 405 18.75 6.83 -20.13
CA GLY A 405 17.42 7.03 -20.66
C GLY A 405 17.17 6.63 -22.11
N ALA A 406 16.06 6.12 -22.34
CA ALA A 406 15.50 5.66 -23.61
C ALA A 406 15.62 4.13 -23.80
N GLY A 407 14.88 3.38 -22.97
CA GLY A 407 14.24 2.20 -23.55
C GLY A 407 13.33 2.70 -24.69
N PRO A 408 13.15 1.92 -25.76
CA PRO A 408 12.41 2.38 -26.93
C PRO A 408 11.07 2.93 -26.47
N VAL A 409 10.85 4.21 -26.71
CA VAL A 409 9.52 4.80 -26.76
C VAL A 409 8.78 3.86 -27.70
N ILE A 410 7.76 3.16 -27.21
CA ILE A 410 6.84 2.46 -28.09
C ILE A 410 6.15 3.61 -28.81
N GLU A 411 6.71 3.99 -29.96
CA GLU A 411 5.99 4.77 -30.94
C GLU A 411 4.67 4.02 -31.16
N GLU A 412 3.61 4.62 -30.75
CA GLU A 412 2.26 4.26 -31.16
C GLU A 412 2.36 4.14 -32.68
N GLN A 413 2.30 2.93 -33.22
CA GLN A 413 2.07 2.74 -34.64
C GLN A 413 0.79 3.51 -34.92
N THR A 414 0.99 4.67 -35.51
CA THR A 414 -0.05 5.46 -36.14
C THR A 414 -0.78 4.46 -37.03
N VAL A 415 -2.03 4.15 -36.65
CA VAL A 415 -2.93 3.40 -37.53
C VAL A 415 -2.99 4.25 -38.78
N GLU A 416 -2.33 3.80 -39.84
CA GLU A 416 -2.45 4.35 -41.17
C GLU A 416 -3.94 4.45 -41.49
N GLN A 417 -4.45 5.68 -41.52
CA GLN A 417 -5.72 5.95 -42.15
C GLN A 417 -5.59 5.55 -43.63
N PRO A 418 -6.48 4.71 -44.16
CA PRO A 418 -6.50 4.43 -45.60
C PRO A 418 -6.67 5.78 -46.33
N ALA A 419 -5.72 6.09 -47.17
CA ALA A 419 -5.79 7.26 -48.03
C ALA A 419 -7.08 7.19 -48.88
N GLU A 420 -8.04 8.05 -48.55
CA GLU A 420 -9.13 8.35 -49.45
C GLU A 420 -8.55 8.94 -50.75
N GLN A 421 -8.52 8.11 -51.79
CA GLN A 421 -8.23 8.55 -53.13
C GLN A 421 -9.28 9.54 -53.58
N SER A 422 -8.97 10.82 -53.52
CA SER A 422 -9.71 11.87 -54.18
C SER A 422 -9.54 11.74 -55.69
N GLY A 423 -10.48 11.03 -56.30
CA GLY A 423 -10.67 11.02 -57.73
C GLY A 423 -11.27 12.34 -58.20
N GLN A 424 -10.50 13.36 -58.46
CA GLN A 424 -10.87 14.48 -59.29
C GLN A 424 -10.78 14.09 -60.75
N ARG A 425 -11.91 13.72 -61.36
CA ARG A 425 -12.06 13.72 -62.82
C ARG A 425 -12.63 15.05 -63.23
N ARG A 426 -11.89 15.69 -64.13
CA ARG A 426 -12.29 16.85 -64.95
C ARG A 426 -13.64 16.63 -65.66
N ARG A 427 -14.51 17.62 -65.56
CA ARG A 427 -15.16 18.34 -66.72
C ARG A 427 -15.77 19.64 -66.21
#